data_e1ab1e79c332ed2f2d8253facfd2919b
#
_entry.id   e1ab1e79c332ed2f2d8253facfd2919b
#
_cell.length_a   1.000
_cell.length_b   1.000
_cell.length_c   1.000
_cell.angle_alpha   90.00
_cell.angle_beta   90.00
_cell.angle_gamma   90.00
#
_symmetry.space_group_name_H-M   'P 1'
#
loop_
_entity.id
_entity.type
_entity.pdbx_description
1 polymer ?
#
loop_
_entity_poly.entity_id
_entity_poly.type
_entity_poly.pdbx_seq_one_letter_code
_entity_poly.pdbx_strand_id
1 'polypeptide(L)'
;LGHDFLRHIERTKILIHLIDVFADDPINDFLIIDNELKKYGNGLIDKYRIVVFNKIELVEEEYLKSMTKKLENLSKKKVLAISSSLRKGLTQLLSEVWKKV
;
A
#
# COMPACT_ATOMS: atom_id res chain seq x y z
N LEU A 1 7.80 -12.59 -1.76
CA LEU A 1 6.86 -12.83 -2.83
C LEU A 1 7.45 -13.82 -3.83
N GLY A 2 6.62 -14.73 -4.35
CA GLY A 2 7.06 -15.67 -5.35
C GLY A 2 7.12 -15.07 -6.75
N HIS A 3 7.97 -15.65 -7.61
CA HIS A 3 8.09 -15.20 -8.99
C HIS A 3 6.78 -15.27 -9.76
N ASP A 4 5.94 -16.27 -9.48
CA ASP A 4 4.65 -16.39 -10.15
C ASP A 4 3.72 -15.24 -9.82
N PHE A 5 3.73 -14.81 -8.55
CA PHE A 5 2.94 -13.65 -8.10
C PHE A 5 3.42 -12.36 -8.77
N LEU A 6 4.74 -12.16 -8.81
CA LEU A 6 5.32 -10.97 -9.42
C LEU A 6 5.07 -10.92 -10.93
N ARG A 7 5.13 -12.08 -11.59
CA ARG A 7 4.82 -12.17 -13.01
C ARG A 7 3.35 -11.83 -13.27
N HIS A 8 2.48 -12.21 -12.36
CA HIS A 8 1.07 -11.85 -12.45
C HIS A 8 0.87 -10.34 -12.34
N ILE A 9 1.61 -9.70 -11.42
CA ILE A 9 1.56 -8.23 -11.24
C ILE A 9 1.98 -7.50 -12.52
N GLU A 10 2.90 -8.04 -13.29
CA GLU A 10 3.33 -7.42 -14.55
C GLU A 10 2.18 -7.09 -15.49
N ARG A 11 1.11 -7.88 -15.43
CA ARG A 11 -0.04 -7.76 -16.31
C ARG A 11 -1.09 -6.78 -15.82
N THR A 12 -0.92 -6.26 -14.60
CA THR A 12 -1.88 -5.32 -14.03
C THR A 12 -1.47 -3.89 -14.33
N LYS A 13 -2.45 -2.99 -14.38
CA LYS A 13 -2.19 -1.55 -14.56
C LYS A 13 -1.98 -0.84 -13.24
N ILE A 14 -2.63 -1.31 -12.20
CA ILE A 14 -2.62 -0.68 -10.88
C ILE A 14 -2.30 -1.74 -9.85
N LEU A 15 -1.43 -1.40 -8.91
CA LEU A 15 -1.08 -2.25 -7.81
C LEU A 15 -1.57 -1.60 -6.53
N ILE A 16 -2.39 -2.30 -5.77
CA ILE A 16 -2.80 -1.84 -4.44
C ILE A 16 -1.90 -2.53 -3.42
N HIS A 17 -1.09 -1.73 -2.73
CA HIS A 17 -0.17 -2.23 -1.71
C HIS A 17 -0.83 -2.06 -0.35
N LEU A 18 -1.42 -3.14 0.13
CA LEU A 18 -2.18 -3.14 1.39
C LEU A 18 -1.26 -3.50 2.55
N ILE A 19 -1.21 -2.64 3.55
CA ILE A 19 -0.33 -2.80 4.71
C ILE A 19 -1.17 -2.79 5.98
N ASP A 20 -0.93 -3.79 6.83
CA ASP A 20 -1.57 -3.87 8.14
C ASP A 20 -0.89 -2.87 9.07
N VAL A 21 -1.59 -1.78 9.41
CA VAL A 21 -1.01 -0.73 10.27
C VAL A 21 -0.82 -1.20 11.72
N PHE A 22 -1.52 -2.27 12.10
CA PHE A 22 -1.40 -2.86 13.45
C PHE A 22 -0.22 -3.81 13.56
N ALA A 23 0.45 -4.14 12.47
CA ALA A 23 1.64 -4.99 12.48
C ALA A 23 2.77 -4.33 13.28
N ASP A 24 3.75 -5.15 13.67
CA ASP A 24 4.87 -4.68 14.51
C ASP A 24 5.67 -3.56 13.84
N ASP A 25 5.90 -3.67 12.54
CA ASP A 25 6.68 -2.68 11.80
C ASP A 25 6.12 -2.49 10.38
N PRO A 26 5.05 -1.69 10.26
CA PRO A 26 4.41 -1.48 8.96
C PRO A 26 5.32 -0.83 7.92
N ILE A 27 6.24 0.04 8.35
CA ILE A 27 7.17 0.70 7.44
C ILE A 27 8.13 -0.34 6.84
N ASN A 28 8.65 -1.24 7.67
CA ASN A 28 9.52 -2.30 7.18
C ASN A 28 8.78 -3.25 6.24
N ASP A 29 7.51 -3.54 6.54
CA ASP A 29 6.68 -4.36 5.66
C ASP A 29 6.56 -3.73 4.28
N PHE A 30 6.38 -2.41 4.23
CA PHE A 30 6.37 -1.70 2.96
C PHE A 30 7.72 -1.83 2.24
N LEU A 31 8.81 -1.66 2.96
CA LEU A 31 10.15 -1.69 2.36
C LEU A 31 10.50 -3.06 1.79
N ILE A 32 10.07 -4.13 2.45
CA ILE A 32 10.31 -5.50 1.95
C ILE A 32 9.69 -5.68 0.58
N ILE A 33 8.42 -5.30 0.43
CA ILE A 33 7.71 -5.45 -0.84
C ILE A 33 8.30 -4.51 -1.90
N ASP A 34 8.58 -3.26 -1.50
CA ASP A 34 9.19 -2.29 -2.41
C ASP A 34 10.50 -2.81 -2.98
N ASN A 35 11.32 -3.40 -2.12
CA ASN A 35 12.60 -3.96 -2.53
C ASN A 35 12.43 -5.17 -3.46
N GLU A 36 11.44 -6.02 -3.20
CA GLU A 36 11.17 -7.16 -4.07
C GLU A 36 10.70 -6.72 -5.47
N LEU A 37 9.89 -5.67 -5.53
CA LEU A 37 9.47 -5.12 -6.82
C LEU A 37 10.66 -4.59 -7.61
N LYS A 38 11.60 -3.93 -6.93
CA LYS A 38 12.82 -3.43 -7.57
C LYS A 38 13.70 -4.58 -8.08
N LYS A 39 13.86 -5.62 -7.28
CA LYS A 39 14.70 -6.78 -7.63
C LYS A 39 14.16 -7.57 -8.80
N TYR A 40 12.85 -7.72 -8.86
CA TYR A 40 12.23 -8.43 -9.96
C TYR A 40 12.49 -7.72 -11.29
N GLY A 41 12.50 -6.39 -11.28
CA GLY A 41 12.70 -5.59 -12.48
C GLY A 41 11.46 -5.52 -13.35
N ASN A 42 11.64 -5.54 -14.66
CA ASN A 42 10.58 -5.53 -15.65
C ASN A 42 9.58 -4.36 -15.47
N GLY A 43 10.04 -3.25 -14.88
CA GLY A 43 9.22 -2.06 -14.70
C GLY A 43 8.22 -2.11 -13.57
N LEU A 44 8.24 -3.15 -12.72
CA LEU A 44 7.26 -3.30 -11.66
C LEU A 44 7.28 -2.14 -10.67
N ILE A 45 8.47 -1.67 -10.32
CA ILE A 45 8.60 -0.56 -9.36
C ILE A 45 7.98 0.74 -9.89
N ASP A 46 7.88 0.88 -11.21
CA ASP A 46 7.34 2.08 -11.86
C ASP A 46 5.84 2.00 -12.11
N LYS A 47 5.21 0.88 -11.80
CA LYS A 47 3.74 0.77 -11.93
C LYS A 47 3.05 1.73 -11.00
N TYR A 48 1.88 2.22 -11.40
CA TYR A 48 1.07 3.03 -10.50
C TYR A 48 0.66 2.19 -9.30
N ARG A 49 1.05 2.64 -8.13
CA ARG A 49 0.82 1.90 -6.89
C ARG A 49 0.11 2.78 -5.89
N ILE A 50 -0.99 2.27 -5.35
CA ILE A 50 -1.73 2.92 -4.28
C ILE A 50 -1.34 2.23 -2.98
N VAL A 51 -0.80 2.99 -2.03
CA VAL A 51 -0.38 2.46 -0.73
C VAL A 51 -1.52 2.68 0.27
N VAL A 52 -1.91 1.64 0.97
CA VAL A 52 -3.08 1.68 1.84
C VAL A 52 -2.77 1.05 3.19
N PHE A 53 -3.00 1.80 4.27
CA PHE A 53 -3.02 1.22 5.61
C PHE A 53 -4.40 0.66 5.91
N ASN A 54 -4.46 -0.63 6.23
CA ASN A 54 -5.69 -1.29 6.67
C ASN A 54 -5.64 -1.50 8.19
N LYS A 55 -6.79 -1.84 8.76
CA LYS A 55 -6.98 -2.11 10.19
C LYS A 55 -6.80 -0.87 11.06
N ILE A 56 -7.16 0.29 10.54
CA ILE A 56 -6.98 1.56 11.26
C ILE A 56 -7.78 1.63 12.56
N GLU A 57 -8.83 0.82 12.69
CA GLU A 57 -9.64 0.76 13.91
C GLU A 57 -8.86 0.17 15.10
N LEU A 58 -7.75 -0.52 14.84
CA LEU A 58 -6.95 -1.18 15.88
C LEU A 58 -5.84 -0.31 16.45
N VAL A 59 -5.65 0.90 15.92
CA VAL A 59 -4.56 1.78 16.38
C VAL A 59 -5.11 3.15 16.76
N GLU A 60 -4.36 3.87 17.60
CA GLU A 60 -4.70 5.23 17.98
C GLU A 60 -4.57 6.17 16.79
N GLU A 61 -5.43 7.19 16.75
CA GLU A 61 -5.45 8.13 15.64
C GLU A 61 -4.12 8.85 15.45
N GLU A 62 -3.47 9.23 16.55
CA GLU A 62 -2.17 9.90 16.46
C GLU A 62 -1.08 9.00 15.91
N TYR A 63 -1.11 7.73 16.29
CA TYR A 63 -0.19 6.75 15.75
C TYR A 63 -0.39 6.61 14.24
N LEU A 64 -1.66 6.50 13.81
CA LEU A 64 -1.98 6.39 12.38
C LEU A 64 -1.48 7.62 11.62
N LYS A 65 -1.70 8.81 12.14
CA LYS A 65 -1.23 10.05 11.50
C LYS A 65 0.29 10.07 11.37
N SER A 66 0.98 9.68 12.43
CA SER A 66 2.45 9.64 12.45
C SER A 66 2.99 8.65 11.43
N MET A 67 2.42 7.45 11.39
CA MET A 67 2.86 6.40 10.46
C MET A 67 2.55 6.78 9.01
N THR A 68 1.39 7.38 8.79
CA THR A 68 1.00 7.84 7.45
C THR A 68 2.01 8.89 6.94
N LYS A 69 2.34 9.85 7.78
CA LYS A 69 3.31 10.89 7.41
C LYS A 69 4.68 10.31 7.11
N LYS A 70 5.14 9.39 7.94
CA LYS A 70 6.44 8.73 7.73
C LYS A 70 6.46 7.97 6.41
N LEU A 71 5.41 7.21 6.15
CA LEU A 71 5.35 6.41 4.93
C LEU A 71 5.21 7.29 3.68
N GLU A 72 4.44 8.36 3.75
CA GLU A 72 4.32 9.29 2.64
C GLU A 72 5.65 9.96 2.32
N ASN A 73 6.40 10.36 3.34
CA ASN A 73 7.73 10.96 3.15
C ASN A 73 8.72 9.96 2.54
N LEU A 74 8.66 8.72 2.99
CA LEU A 74 9.56 7.67 2.53
C LEU A 74 9.23 7.21 1.11
N SER A 75 7.96 6.96 0.83
CA SER A 75 7.51 6.37 -0.43
C SER A 75 7.31 7.41 -1.53
N LYS A 76 7.15 8.68 -1.17
CA LYS A 76 6.76 9.76 -2.08
C LYS A 76 5.40 9.49 -2.73
N LYS A 77 4.56 8.73 -2.04
CA LYS A 77 3.22 8.38 -2.50
C LYS A 77 2.20 8.79 -1.45
N LYS A 78 0.99 9.09 -1.89
CA LYS A 78 -0.12 9.29 -0.98
C LYS A 78 -0.49 7.97 -0.33
N VAL A 79 -0.71 7.97 0.98
CA VAL A 79 -1.11 6.78 1.72
C VAL A 79 -2.56 6.94 2.17
N LEU A 80 -3.39 6.00 1.76
CA LEU A 80 -4.78 5.97 2.17
C LEU A 80 -4.93 5.12 3.43
N ALA A 81 -6.01 5.37 4.17
CA ALA A 81 -6.28 4.67 5.42
C ALA A 81 -7.68 4.07 5.34
N ILE A 82 -7.77 2.77 5.58
CA ILE A 82 -9.06 2.07 5.53
C ILE A 82 -9.22 1.12 6.72
N SER A 83 -10.48 0.75 6.96
CA SER A 83 -10.82 -0.40 7.80
C SER A 83 -11.74 -1.28 6.96
N SER A 84 -11.21 -2.37 6.43
CA SER A 84 -12.01 -3.29 5.61
C SER A 84 -13.11 -3.94 6.44
N SER A 85 -12.85 -4.26 7.72
CA SER A 85 -13.87 -4.86 8.59
C SER A 85 -15.01 -3.90 8.91
N LEU A 86 -14.73 -2.61 9.08
CA LEU A 86 -15.74 -1.59 9.36
C LEU A 86 -16.20 -0.86 8.10
N ARG A 87 -15.68 -1.22 6.96
CA ARG A 87 -16.01 -0.61 5.65
C ARG A 87 -15.77 0.90 5.59
N LYS A 88 -14.72 1.36 6.28
CA LYS A 88 -14.33 2.77 6.27
C LYS A 88 -13.23 3.02 5.24
N GLY A 89 -13.33 4.14 4.53
CA GLY A 89 -12.31 4.55 3.58
C GLY A 89 -12.38 3.85 2.22
N LEU A 90 -13.27 2.89 2.04
CA LEU A 90 -13.34 2.11 0.80
C LEU A 90 -13.78 2.96 -0.39
N THR A 91 -14.69 3.91 -0.17
CA THR A 91 -15.13 4.81 -1.23
C THR A 91 -13.98 5.64 -1.77
N GLN A 92 -13.14 6.15 -0.87
CA GLN A 92 -11.97 6.92 -1.28
C GLN A 92 -10.97 6.06 -2.05
N LEU A 93 -10.75 4.82 -1.60
CA LEU A 93 -9.88 3.89 -2.30
C LEU A 93 -10.41 3.60 -3.71
N LEU A 94 -11.69 3.31 -3.85
CA LEU A 94 -12.31 3.07 -5.14
C LEU A 94 -12.19 4.28 -6.06
N SER A 95 -12.37 5.48 -5.51
CA SER A 95 -12.20 6.72 -6.27
C SER A 95 -10.79 6.84 -6.84
N GLU A 96 -9.76 6.52 -6.05
CA GLU A 96 -8.39 6.57 -6.52
C GLU A 96 -8.13 5.54 -7.62
N VAL A 97 -8.71 4.34 -7.49
CA VAL A 97 -8.58 3.30 -8.52
C VAL A 97 -9.22 3.78 -9.83
N TRP A 98 -10.44 4.34 -9.74
CA TRP A 98 -11.16 4.79 -10.93
C TRP A 98 -10.44 5.88 -11.71
N LYS A 99 -9.65 6.71 -11.06
CA LYS A 99 -8.87 7.76 -11.73
C LYS A 99 -7.85 7.21 -12.70
N LYS A 100 -7.45 5.96 -12.54
CA LYS A 100 -6.36 5.34 -13.31
C LYS A 100 -6.80 4.19 -14.21
N VAL A 101 -8.06 3.86 -14.18
CA VAL A 101 -8.59 2.78 -15.02
C VAL A 101 -9.12 3.31 -16.35
#